data_f6f1d2d3950211f7bc5cf11d426dd58f
#
_entry.id   f6f1d2d3950211f7bc5cf11d426dd58f
#
_cell.length_a   1.000
_cell.length_b   1.000
_cell.length_c   1.000
_cell.angle_alpha   90.00
_cell.angle_beta   90.00
_cell.angle_gamma   90.00
#
_symmetry.space_group_name_H-M   'P 1'
#
loop_
_entity.id
_entity.type
_entity.pdbx_description
1 polymer ?
#
loop_
_entity_poly.entity_id
_entity_poly.type
_entity_poly.pdbx_seq_one_letter_code
_entity_poly.pdbx_strand_id
1 'polypeptide(L)'
;MYPEEMIAPMRAELANSGYTETKTADEVKSAINAEGTTFVVVNSVCGCAAGSARPAAMAAAKSAVKPTRMITVFAGNDVEAVNEARGMMQPFPPSSPSMALFKNGEL
;
A
#
# COMPACT_ATOMS: atom_id res chain seq x y z
N MET A 1 -3.07 -17.16 -4.63
CA MET A 1 -3.93 -16.41 -3.70
C MET A 1 -3.86 -17.03 -2.32
N TYR A 2 -3.70 -16.22 -1.30
CA TYR A 2 -3.65 -16.67 0.09
C TYR A 2 -5.05 -16.66 0.69
N PRO A 3 -5.39 -17.59 1.59
CA PRO A 3 -6.68 -17.52 2.31
C PRO A 3 -6.80 -16.19 3.07
N GLU A 4 -7.96 -15.54 2.98
CA GLU A 4 -8.17 -14.24 3.65
C GLU A 4 -7.96 -14.33 5.16
N GLU A 5 -8.40 -15.42 5.78
CA GLU A 5 -8.22 -15.62 7.23
C GLU A 5 -6.75 -15.65 7.63
N MET A 6 -5.87 -16.12 6.75
CA MET A 6 -4.43 -16.14 7.00
C MET A 6 -3.83 -14.74 6.94
N ILE A 7 -4.27 -13.91 6.02
CA ILE A 7 -3.70 -12.57 5.81
C ILE A 7 -4.46 -11.47 6.55
N ALA A 8 -5.64 -11.76 7.11
CA ALA A 8 -6.42 -10.77 7.83
C ALA A 8 -5.62 -10.02 8.92
N PRO A 9 -4.82 -10.70 9.76
CA PRO A 9 -3.98 -9.98 10.73
C PRO A 9 -2.95 -9.06 10.07
N MET A 10 -2.43 -9.46 8.92
CA MET A 10 -1.43 -8.67 8.18
C MET A 10 -2.07 -7.43 7.57
N ARG A 11 -3.29 -7.55 7.05
CA ARG A 11 -4.06 -6.40 6.58
C ARG A 11 -4.37 -5.46 7.75
N ALA A 12 -4.75 -6.03 8.89
CA ALA A 12 -5.16 -5.26 10.06
C ALA A 12 -4.04 -4.40 10.63
N GLU A 13 -2.78 -4.84 10.54
CA GLU A 13 -1.65 -4.03 11.01
C GLU A 13 -1.64 -2.65 10.36
N LEU A 14 -1.87 -2.57 9.06
CA LEU A 14 -1.90 -1.29 8.35
C LEU A 14 -3.25 -0.59 8.47
N ALA A 15 -4.35 -1.33 8.35
CA ALA A 15 -5.68 -0.73 8.48
C ALA A 15 -5.88 -0.07 9.84
N ASN A 16 -5.43 -0.72 10.91
CA ASN A 16 -5.51 -0.17 12.27
C ASN A 16 -4.57 1.00 12.50
N SER A 17 -3.60 1.19 11.62
CA SER A 17 -2.66 2.31 11.68
C SER A 17 -3.09 3.51 10.83
N GLY A 18 -4.24 3.42 10.19
CA GLY A 18 -4.79 4.54 9.40
C GLY A 18 -4.68 4.36 7.89
N TYR A 19 -4.18 3.24 7.40
CA TYR A 19 -4.13 2.97 5.96
C TYR A 19 -5.49 2.50 5.47
N THR A 20 -5.90 3.00 4.31
CA THR A 20 -7.12 2.53 3.64
C THR A 20 -6.76 1.35 2.75
N GLU A 21 -7.43 0.23 2.95
CA GLU A 21 -7.25 -0.93 2.08
C GLU A 21 -7.92 -0.67 0.74
N THR A 22 -7.17 -0.80 -0.36
CA THR A 22 -7.71 -0.66 -1.71
C THR A 22 -7.56 -2.00 -2.40
N LYS A 23 -8.66 -2.51 -2.94
CA LYS A 23 -8.73 -3.87 -3.49
C LYS A 23 -9.05 -3.91 -4.98
N THR A 24 -9.38 -2.77 -5.58
CA THR A 24 -9.68 -2.67 -7.01
C THR A 24 -8.78 -1.65 -7.68
N ALA A 25 -8.61 -1.78 -8.99
CA ALA A 25 -7.84 -0.83 -9.78
C ALA A 25 -8.42 0.58 -9.67
N ASP A 26 -9.75 0.71 -9.70
CA ASP A 26 -10.41 2.01 -9.60
C ASP A 26 -10.15 2.70 -8.28
N GLU A 27 -10.18 1.97 -7.17
CA GLU A 27 -9.88 2.51 -5.85
C GLU A 27 -8.46 3.07 -5.79
N VAL A 28 -7.49 2.31 -6.32
CA VAL A 28 -6.09 2.74 -6.35
C VAL A 28 -5.93 3.97 -7.24
N LYS A 29 -6.48 3.94 -8.43
CA LYS A 29 -6.39 5.05 -9.39
C LYS A 29 -6.99 6.32 -8.82
N SER A 30 -8.17 6.24 -8.24
CA SER A 30 -8.84 7.40 -7.64
C SER A 30 -8.02 8.00 -6.51
N ALA A 31 -7.45 7.17 -5.64
CA ALA A 31 -6.65 7.64 -4.52
C ALA A 31 -5.37 8.33 -4.98
N ILE A 32 -4.63 7.70 -5.89
CA ILE A 32 -3.33 8.22 -6.35
C ILE A 32 -3.50 9.51 -7.16
N ASN A 33 -4.53 9.59 -8.00
CA ASN A 33 -4.76 10.76 -8.85
C ASN A 33 -5.46 11.92 -8.14
N ALA A 34 -5.95 11.72 -6.92
CA ALA A 34 -6.57 12.77 -6.15
C ALA A 34 -5.54 13.84 -5.77
N GLU A 35 -6.01 15.07 -5.56
CA GLU A 35 -5.16 16.19 -5.16
C GLU A 35 -4.49 15.89 -3.81
N GLY A 36 -3.24 16.28 -3.68
CA GLY A 36 -2.44 16.08 -2.48
C GLY A 36 -1.48 14.92 -2.62
N THR A 37 -0.97 14.43 -1.48
CA THR A 37 0.00 13.34 -1.45
C THR A 37 -0.67 12.03 -1.08
N THR A 38 -0.24 10.94 -1.70
CA THR A 38 -0.73 9.58 -1.43
C THR A 38 0.45 8.67 -1.20
N PHE A 39 0.51 8.06 -0.03
CA PHE A 39 1.52 7.07 0.30
C PHE A 39 0.94 5.68 0.06
N VAL A 40 1.60 4.90 -0.77
CA VAL A 40 1.13 3.57 -1.17
C VAL A 40 2.06 2.52 -0.60
N VAL A 41 1.52 1.55 0.11
CA VAL A 41 2.28 0.41 0.64
C VAL A 41 1.75 -0.87 0.01
N VAL A 42 2.63 -1.59 -0.69
CA VAL A 42 2.32 -2.93 -1.18
C VAL A 42 2.67 -3.91 -0.08
N ASN A 43 1.67 -4.38 0.63
CA ASN A 43 1.82 -5.34 1.72
C ASN A 43 2.02 -6.76 1.19
N SER A 44 2.57 -7.64 1.98
CA SER A 44 2.82 -9.01 1.54
C SER A 44 2.98 -9.96 2.73
N VAL A 45 2.93 -11.27 2.46
CA VAL A 45 3.19 -12.30 3.47
C VAL A 45 4.69 -12.52 3.71
N CYS A 46 5.54 -11.91 2.90
CA CYS A 46 6.99 -12.06 3.00
C CYS A 46 7.50 -11.68 4.40
N GLY A 47 8.51 -12.38 4.90
CA GLY A 47 9.15 -12.05 6.16
C GLY A 47 9.72 -10.63 6.19
N CYS A 48 10.11 -10.08 5.03
CA CYS A 48 10.55 -8.69 4.91
C CYS A 48 9.43 -7.71 5.24
N ALA A 49 8.19 -8.04 4.89
CA ALA A 49 7.04 -7.20 5.23
C ALA A 49 6.82 -7.19 6.74
N ALA A 50 6.86 -8.35 7.38
CA ALA A 50 6.68 -8.47 8.83
C ALA A 50 7.81 -7.79 9.60
N GLY A 51 9.05 -7.96 9.15
CA GLY A 51 10.24 -7.48 9.85
C GLY A 51 10.60 -6.02 9.60
N SER A 52 10.19 -5.45 8.48
CA SER A 52 10.59 -4.08 8.11
C SER A 52 9.46 -3.23 7.53
N ALA A 53 8.79 -3.70 6.49
CA ALA A 53 7.86 -2.87 5.75
C ALA A 53 6.64 -2.45 6.58
N ARG A 54 5.95 -3.41 7.20
CA ARG A 54 4.79 -3.06 8.03
C ARG A 54 5.15 -2.23 9.25
N PRO A 55 6.20 -2.58 10.03
CA PRO A 55 6.62 -1.69 11.11
C PRO A 55 6.99 -0.29 10.65
N ALA A 56 7.69 -0.15 9.52
CA ALA A 56 8.04 1.15 8.98
C ALA A 56 6.80 1.94 8.53
N ALA A 57 5.84 1.26 7.89
CA ALA A 57 4.59 1.89 7.48
C ALA A 57 3.76 2.34 8.68
N MET A 58 3.72 1.55 9.74
CA MET A 58 3.03 1.92 10.98
C MET A 58 3.70 3.11 11.64
N ALA A 59 5.03 3.16 11.64
CA ALA A 59 5.79 4.30 12.17
C ALA A 59 5.53 5.57 11.36
N ALA A 60 5.47 5.46 10.04
CA ALA A 60 5.18 6.59 9.16
C ALA A 60 3.79 7.17 9.44
N ALA A 61 2.82 6.32 9.74
CA ALA A 61 1.45 6.75 10.06
C ALA A 61 1.39 7.54 11.36
N LYS A 62 2.37 7.40 12.24
CA LYS A 62 2.44 8.12 13.52
C LYS A 62 3.27 9.40 13.42
N SER A 63 3.87 9.68 12.27
CA SER A 63 4.69 10.87 12.07
C SER A 63 3.88 12.15 12.20
N ALA A 64 4.49 13.21 12.68
CA ALA A 64 3.87 14.53 12.76
C ALA A 64 3.59 15.10 11.36
N VAL A 65 4.40 14.71 10.37
CA VAL A 65 4.22 15.11 8.97
C VAL A 65 3.71 13.90 8.20
N LYS A 66 2.44 13.90 7.82
CA LYS A 66 1.78 12.79 7.15
C LYS A 66 1.38 13.16 5.73
N PRO A 67 1.35 12.19 4.80
CA PRO A 67 0.74 12.41 3.49
C PRO A 67 -0.78 12.65 3.65
N THR A 68 -1.38 13.22 2.62
CA THR A 68 -2.83 13.48 2.61
C THR A 68 -3.62 12.18 2.77
N ARG A 69 -3.17 11.12 2.09
CA ARG A 69 -3.79 9.79 2.14
C ARG A 69 -2.72 8.73 2.29
N MET A 70 -3.12 7.63 2.93
CA MET A 70 -2.30 6.43 3.03
C MET A 70 -3.14 5.25 2.59
N ILE A 71 -2.73 4.55 1.53
CA ILE A 71 -3.44 3.39 1.02
C ILE A 71 -2.53 2.18 1.00
N THR A 72 -3.14 0.99 1.02
CA THR A 72 -2.40 -0.26 0.93
C THR A 72 -3.10 -1.23 0.00
N VAL A 73 -2.30 -2.04 -0.71
CA VAL A 73 -2.77 -3.16 -1.53
C VAL A 73 -2.03 -4.40 -1.05
N PHE A 74 -2.63 -5.58 -1.21
CA PHE A 74 -2.02 -6.82 -0.72
C PHE A 74 -1.56 -7.68 -1.90
N ALA A 75 -0.24 -7.86 -2.03
CA ALA A 75 0.35 -8.65 -3.10
C ALA A 75 -0.09 -10.11 -2.99
N GLY A 76 -0.50 -10.68 -4.11
CA GLY A 76 -0.96 -12.06 -4.18
C GLY A 76 -2.47 -12.22 -4.05
N ASN A 77 -3.17 -11.25 -3.45
CA ASN A 77 -4.62 -11.31 -3.25
C ASN A 77 -5.39 -10.22 -3.98
N ASP A 78 -4.96 -8.98 -3.85
CA ASP A 78 -5.63 -7.83 -4.49
C ASP A 78 -5.00 -7.58 -5.87
N VAL A 79 -5.12 -8.54 -6.77
CA VAL A 79 -4.37 -8.57 -8.03
C VAL A 79 -4.57 -7.33 -8.88
N GLU A 80 -5.82 -6.89 -9.07
CA GLU A 80 -6.10 -5.70 -9.87
C GLU A 80 -5.52 -4.44 -9.23
N ALA A 81 -5.68 -4.29 -7.92
CA ALA A 81 -5.17 -3.14 -7.19
C ALA A 81 -3.64 -3.11 -7.21
N VAL A 82 -2.99 -4.26 -7.01
CA VAL A 82 -1.53 -4.36 -7.04
C VAL A 82 -0.98 -4.02 -8.42
N ASN A 83 -1.61 -4.55 -9.48
CA ASN A 83 -1.18 -4.27 -10.85
C ASN A 83 -1.32 -2.79 -11.18
N GLU A 84 -2.41 -2.16 -10.77
CA GLU A 84 -2.61 -0.73 -10.99
C GLU A 84 -1.56 0.10 -10.26
N ALA A 85 -1.32 -0.20 -8.99
CA ALA A 85 -0.32 0.51 -8.19
C ALA A 85 1.08 0.37 -8.80
N ARG A 86 1.46 -0.85 -9.18
CA ARG A 86 2.78 -1.09 -9.79
C ARG A 86 2.93 -0.42 -11.14
N GLY A 87 1.86 -0.37 -11.92
CA GLY A 87 1.86 0.36 -13.20
C GLY A 87 2.16 1.84 -13.02
N MET A 88 1.65 2.42 -11.96
CA MET A 88 1.89 3.83 -11.63
C MET A 88 3.26 4.08 -11.01
N MET A 89 3.95 3.03 -10.58
CA MET A 89 5.31 3.11 -10.04
C MET A 89 6.40 2.93 -11.09
N GLN A 90 6.05 2.71 -12.34
CA GLN A 90 7.05 2.58 -13.40
C GLN A 90 7.89 3.85 -13.51
N PRO A 91 9.18 3.76 -13.85
CA PRO A 91 9.90 2.58 -14.36
C PRO A 91 10.52 1.68 -13.28
N PHE A 92 10.17 1.85 -12.03
CA PHE A 92 10.77 1.05 -10.97
C PHE A 92 10.28 -0.40 -11.05
N PRO A 93 11.19 -1.39 -10.83
CA PRO A 93 10.80 -2.80 -10.91
C PRO A 93 9.83 -3.18 -9.79
N PRO A 94 8.88 -4.09 -10.05
CA PRO A 94 7.96 -4.53 -9.01
C PRO A 94 8.71 -5.28 -7.90
N SER A 95 8.29 -5.02 -6.66
CA SER A 95 8.79 -5.74 -5.50
C SER A 95 7.67 -5.90 -4.47
N SER A 96 7.81 -6.83 -3.57
CA SER A 96 6.88 -7.08 -2.49
C SER A 96 7.67 -7.43 -1.23
N PRO A 97 7.64 -6.60 -0.18
CA PRO A 97 6.86 -5.37 -0.09
C PRO A 97 7.49 -4.19 -0.84
N SER A 98 6.73 -3.14 -1.06
CA SER A 98 7.25 -1.89 -1.62
C SER A 98 6.41 -0.71 -1.16
N MET A 99 6.98 0.49 -1.27
CA MET A 99 6.34 1.74 -0.86
C MET A 99 6.62 2.82 -1.88
N ALA A 100 5.66 3.72 -2.06
CA ALA A 100 5.83 4.85 -2.97
C ALA A 100 5.02 6.05 -2.49
N LEU A 101 5.53 7.24 -2.74
CA LEU A 101 4.82 8.48 -2.45
C LEU A 101 4.48 9.18 -3.76
N PHE A 102 3.22 9.54 -3.91
CA PHE A 102 2.72 10.26 -5.08
C PHE A 102 2.26 11.64 -4.65
N LYS A 103 2.40 12.61 -5.55
CA LYS A 103 1.85 13.94 -5.36
C LYS A 103 1.04 14.30 -6.60
N ASN A 104 -0.26 14.53 -6.42
CA ASN A 104 -1.20 14.86 -7.51
C ASN A 104 -1.12 13.85 -8.66
N GLY A 105 -0.95 12.57 -8.35
CA GLY A 105 -0.89 11.49 -9.34
C GLY A 105 0.50 11.17 -9.88
N GLU A 106 1.53 11.90 -9.47
CA GLU A 106 2.90 11.70 -9.95
C GLU A 106 3.82 11.17 -8.86
N LEU A 107 4.58 10.14 -9.22
CA LEU A 107 5.52 9.48 -8.31
C LEU A 107 6.64 10.43 -7.86
#